data_d0ae8f0da604fcae63b99fcdab71e9ea
#
_entry.id   d0ae8f0da604fcae63b99fcdab71e9ea
#
_cell.length_a   1.000
_cell.length_b   1.000
_cell.length_c   1.000
_cell.angle_alpha   90.00
_cell.angle_beta   90.00
_cell.angle_gamma   90.00
#
_symmetry.space_group_name_H-M   'P 1'
#
loop_
_entity.id
_entity.type
_entity.pdbx_description
1 polymer ?
#
loop_
_entity_poly.entity_id
_entity_poly.type
_entity_poly.pdbx_seq_one_letter_code
_entity_poly.pdbx_strand_id
1 'polypeptide(L)'
;YDGAAAVELARNGRFDLIILDVMMPELDGLEACMRIREFSNVPIIMLTAKSEDADKLMGFESGADDYLTKPFNILEPKARVRALLRRAAGTQRMAGKCLSAGGITLNTEERSASLDGNPVELTAKEYDLIELLMRNPRRIYSRENLMNVVWGYSYAGDYRTVDVHIRRLREKLERNPAEPEYILTKWGVGYYFKG
;
A
#
# COMPACT_ATOMS: atom_id res chain seq x y z
N TYR A 1 3.29 13.12 -22.55
CA TYR A 1 2.90 13.33 -21.14
C TYR A 1 4.15 13.02 -20.30
N ASP A 2 4.38 13.83 -19.27
CA ASP A 2 5.51 13.77 -18.34
C ASP A 2 4.98 13.67 -16.89
N GLY A 3 5.87 13.46 -15.94
CA GLY A 3 5.48 13.32 -14.54
C GLY A 3 4.91 14.59 -13.92
N ALA A 4 5.33 15.78 -14.36
CA ALA A 4 4.82 17.04 -13.87
C ALA A 4 3.34 17.23 -14.26
N ALA A 5 3.00 16.93 -15.51
CA ALA A 5 1.62 16.91 -15.97
C ALA A 5 0.77 15.88 -15.21
N ALA A 6 1.33 14.71 -14.87
CA ALA A 6 0.62 13.71 -14.08
C ALA A 6 0.30 14.20 -12.66
N VAL A 7 1.24 14.89 -12.00
CA VAL A 7 1.03 15.49 -10.67
C VAL A 7 -0.05 16.56 -10.72
N GLU A 8 -0.02 17.43 -11.73
CA GLU A 8 -1.02 18.49 -11.89
C GLU A 8 -2.42 17.92 -12.15
N LEU A 9 -2.53 16.93 -13.04
CA LEU A 9 -3.79 16.22 -13.28
C LEU A 9 -4.31 15.54 -12.02
N ALA A 10 -3.45 14.89 -11.25
CA ALA A 10 -3.83 14.23 -10.01
C ALA A 10 -4.32 15.23 -8.94
N ARG A 11 -3.77 16.45 -8.92
CA ARG A 11 -4.18 17.52 -8.00
C ARG A 11 -5.55 18.11 -8.36
N ASN A 12 -5.83 18.28 -9.64
CA ASN A 12 -7.02 18.97 -10.15
C ASN A 12 -8.16 18.03 -10.54
N GLY A 13 -7.88 16.74 -10.69
CA GLY A 13 -8.84 15.71 -11.11
C GLY A 13 -9.28 14.79 -9.98
N ARG A 14 -10.34 14.01 -10.26
CA ARG A 14 -10.75 12.88 -9.42
C ARG A 14 -10.48 11.60 -10.18
N PHE A 15 -9.56 10.80 -9.67
CA PHE A 15 -9.19 9.52 -10.26
C PHE A 15 -9.42 8.41 -9.24
N ASP A 16 -9.94 7.29 -9.71
CA ASP A 16 -10.11 6.08 -8.90
C ASP A 16 -8.82 5.25 -8.82
N LEU A 17 -7.91 5.46 -9.80
CA LEU A 17 -6.61 4.81 -9.90
C LEU A 17 -5.73 5.58 -10.89
N ILE A 18 -4.42 5.62 -10.60
CA ILE A 18 -3.40 6.22 -11.47
C ILE A 18 -2.44 5.13 -11.93
N ILE A 19 -2.05 5.16 -13.20
CA ILE A 19 -0.97 4.34 -13.75
C ILE A 19 0.14 5.28 -14.21
N LEU A 20 1.34 5.10 -13.65
CA LEU A 20 2.52 5.89 -13.97
C LEU A 20 3.60 5.02 -14.60
N ASP A 21 4.22 5.50 -15.65
CA ASP A 21 5.47 4.92 -16.14
C ASP A 21 6.64 5.41 -15.28
N VAL A 22 7.54 4.52 -14.88
CA VAL A 22 8.78 4.93 -14.21
C VAL A 22 9.62 5.82 -15.14
N MET A 23 9.74 5.42 -16.40
CA MET A 23 10.55 6.11 -17.38
C MET A 23 9.74 7.19 -18.09
N MET A 24 9.65 8.38 -17.49
CA MET A 24 9.05 9.56 -18.11
C MET A 24 10.08 10.69 -18.24
N PRO A 25 9.97 11.54 -19.27
CA PRO A 25 10.85 12.72 -19.42
C PRO A 25 10.53 13.76 -18.34
N GLU A 26 11.48 14.68 -18.10
CA GLU A 26 11.43 15.82 -17.19
C GLU A 26 11.28 15.44 -15.72
N LEU A 27 10.16 14.89 -15.31
CA LEU A 27 9.89 14.34 -13.99
C LEU A 27 9.58 12.86 -14.14
N ASP A 28 10.41 12.01 -13.54
CA ASP A 28 10.20 10.56 -13.60
C ASP A 28 8.95 10.11 -12.79
N GLY A 29 8.53 8.87 -13.03
CA GLY A 29 7.31 8.35 -12.40
C GLY A 29 7.44 8.15 -10.89
N LEU A 30 8.65 7.90 -10.38
CA LEU A 30 8.90 7.71 -8.95
C LEU A 30 8.71 9.02 -8.20
N GLU A 31 9.33 10.08 -8.70
CA GLU A 31 9.21 11.42 -8.14
C GLU A 31 7.78 11.96 -8.28
N ALA A 32 7.11 11.69 -9.43
CA ALA A 32 5.70 12.01 -9.60
C ALA A 32 4.82 11.30 -8.58
N CYS A 33 5.07 10.02 -8.30
CA CYS A 33 4.36 9.25 -7.29
C CYS A 33 4.55 9.84 -5.90
N MET A 34 5.78 10.17 -5.50
CA MET A 34 6.07 10.80 -4.20
C MET A 34 5.31 12.13 -4.05
N ARG A 35 5.33 13.00 -5.07
CA ARG A 35 4.61 14.28 -5.05
C ARG A 35 3.09 14.09 -5.00
N ILE A 36 2.54 13.09 -5.67
CA ILE A 36 1.10 12.76 -5.58
C ILE A 36 0.76 12.29 -4.17
N ARG A 37 1.63 11.54 -3.51
CA ARG A 37 1.43 11.06 -2.13
C ARG A 37 1.41 12.16 -1.08
N GLU A 38 1.94 13.33 -1.37
CA GLU A 38 1.84 14.50 -0.47
C GLU A 38 0.38 14.97 -0.29
N PHE A 39 -0.50 14.70 -1.26
CA PHE A 39 -1.89 15.20 -1.24
C PHE A 39 -2.95 14.16 -1.60
N SER A 40 -2.58 12.92 -1.98
CA SER A 40 -3.55 11.92 -2.44
C SER A 40 -3.15 10.49 -2.07
N ASN A 41 -4.12 9.71 -1.58
CA ASN A 41 -4.00 8.27 -1.34
C ASN A 41 -4.63 7.42 -2.47
N VAL A 42 -4.92 8.02 -3.63
CA VAL A 42 -5.42 7.29 -4.80
C VAL A 42 -4.51 6.11 -5.14
N PRO A 43 -5.05 4.92 -5.44
CA PRO A 43 -4.23 3.78 -5.83
C PRO A 43 -3.33 4.10 -7.03
N ILE A 44 -2.02 3.77 -6.93
CA ILE A 44 -1.03 4.00 -7.99
C ILE A 44 -0.38 2.68 -8.38
N ILE A 45 -0.42 2.36 -9.69
CA ILE A 45 0.34 1.28 -10.30
C ILE A 45 1.51 1.88 -11.08
N MET A 46 2.72 1.43 -10.79
CA MET A 46 3.91 1.84 -11.55
C MET A 46 4.18 0.86 -12.69
N LEU A 47 4.45 1.38 -13.88
CA LEU A 47 4.95 0.60 -15.01
C LEU A 47 6.47 0.69 -15.04
N THR A 48 7.18 -0.43 -15.01
CA THR A 48 8.66 -0.46 -15.02
C THR A 48 9.20 -1.34 -16.14
N ALA A 49 10.37 -1.02 -16.67
CA ALA A 49 11.12 -1.92 -17.53
C ALA A 49 11.73 -3.05 -16.67
N LYS A 50 11.96 -4.22 -17.27
CA LYS A 50 12.55 -5.40 -16.63
C LYS A 50 14.06 -5.19 -16.40
N SER A 51 14.45 -4.23 -15.60
CA SER A 51 15.84 -4.01 -15.27
C SER A 51 15.99 -3.71 -13.78
N GLU A 52 16.74 -4.57 -13.15
CA GLU A 52 17.37 -4.49 -11.83
C GLU A 52 16.48 -4.28 -10.59
N ASP A 53 16.77 -5.05 -9.57
CA ASP A 53 16.09 -5.02 -8.25
C ASP A 53 16.19 -3.66 -7.54
N ALA A 54 17.13 -2.81 -7.96
CA ALA A 54 17.30 -1.45 -7.44
C ALA A 54 16.15 -0.51 -7.82
N ASP A 55 15.62 -0.58 -9.05
CA ASP A 55 14.50 0.23 -9.50
C ASP A 55 13.20 -0.15 -8.78
N LYS A 56 13.07 -1.43 -8.42
CA LYS A 56 11.92 -1.90 -7.62
C LYS A 56 11.97 -1.40 -6.19
N LEU A 57 13.14 -1.39 -5.56
CA LEU A 57 13.33 -0.88 -4.20
C LEU A 57 13.07 0.62 -4.09
N MET A 58 13.61 1.42 -5.02
CA MET A 58 13.32 2.86 -5.09
C MET A 58 11.83 3.13 -5.34
N GLY A 59 11.20 2.30 -6.17
CA GLY A 59 9.78 2.41 -6.47
C GLY A 59 8.89 2.22 -5.24
N PHE A 60 9.23 1.33 -4.32
CA PHE A 60 8.43 1.10 -3.11
C PHE A 60 8.56 2.25 -2.10
N GLU A 61 9.69 2.89 -2.03
CA GLU A 61 9.85 4.11 -1.22
C GLU A 61 8.99 5.26 -1.75
N SER A 62 8.64 5.26 -3.04
CA SER A 62 7.76 6.27 -3.65
C SER A 62 6.30 6.21 -3.17
N GLY A 63 5.85 5.11 -2.57
CA GLY A 63 4.47 4.96 -2.10
C GLY A 63 3.50 4.34 -3.10
N ALA A 64 3.97 3.72 -4.16
CA ALA A 64 3.12 3.00 -5.10
C ALA A 64 2.43 1.78 -4.45
N ASP A 65 1.22 1.46 -4.90
CA ASP A 65 0.44 0.31 -4.39
C ASP A 65 0.78 -0.99 -5.13
N ASP A 66 1.19 -0.90 -6.39
CA ASP A 66 1.55 -2.07 -7.20
C ASP A 66 2.53 -1.70 -8.32
N TYR A 67 3.23 -2.72 -8.86
CA TYR A 67 4.20 -2.59 -9.95
C TYR A 67 3.88 -3.59 -11.04
N LEU A 68 4.03 -3.15 -12.30
CA LEU A 68 3.82 -3.96 -13.47
C LEU A 68 5.05 -3.84 -14.39
N THR A 69 5.75 -4.96 -14.60
CA THR A 69 6.93 -5.00 -15.46
C THR A 69 6.55 -5.12 -16.94
N LYS A 70 7.15 -4.29 -17.78
CA LYS A 70 7.08 -4.39 -19.24
C LYS A 70 8.05 -5.46 -19.76
N PRO A 71 7.66 -6.25 -20.79
CA PRO A 71 6.37 -6.31 -21.44
C PRO A 71 5.35 -7.09 -20.60
N PHE A 72 4.08 -6.65 -20.59
CA PHE A 72 2.98 -7.30 -19.89
C PHE A 72 1.86 -7.72 -20.84
N ASN A 73 1.13 -8.77 -20.49
CA ASN A 73 -0.11 -9.11 -21.17
C ASN A 73 -1.22 -8.16 -20.70
N ILE A 74 -2.06 -7.68 -21.61
CA ILE A 74 -3.16 -6.75 -21.29
C ILE A 74 -4.14 -7.29 -20.23
N LEU A 75 -4.18 -8.58 -20.00
CA LEU A 75 -5.01 -9.19 -18.96
C LEU A 75 -4.44 -8.94 -17.56
N GLU A 76 -3.12 -8.79 -17.44
CA GLU A 76 -2.46 -8.56 -16.17
C GLU A 76 -2.79 -7.19 -15.57
N PRO A 77 -2.59 -6.03 -16.26
CA PRO A 77 -3.01 -4.76 -15.73
C PRO A 77 -4.51 -4.69 -15.44
N LYS A 78 -5.36 -5.31 -16.28
CA LYS A 78 -6.80 -5.36 -16.02
C LYS A 78 -7.14 -6.08 -14.72
N ALA A 79 -6.46 -7.18 -14.42
CA ALA A 79 -6.67 -7.92 -13.17
C ALA A 79 -6.22 -7.09 -11.95
N ARG A 80 -5.05 -6.42 -12.03
CA ARG A 80 -4.51 -5.56 -10.97
C ARG A 80 -5.38 -4.35 -10.70
N VAL A 81 -5.80 -3.63 -11.76
CA VAL A 81 -6.72 -2.50 -11.67
C VAL A 81 -8.03 -2.93 -10.98
N ARG A 82 -8.66 -4.03 -11.43
CA ARG A 82 -9.88 -4.54 -10.79
C ARG A 82 -9.68 -4.89 -9.32
N ALA A 83 -8.54 -5.47 -8.96
CA ALA A 83 -8.23 -5.82 -7.59
C ALA A 83 -8.07 -4.59 -6.71
N LEU A 84 -7.37 -3.55 -7.18
CA LEU A 84 -7.20 -2.29 -6.47
C LEU A 84 -8.51 -1.51 -6.35
N LEU A 85 -9.26 -1.35 -7.44
CA LEU A 85 -10.57 -0.67 -7.42
C LEU A 85 -11.59 -1.38 -6.53
N ARG A 86 -11.63 -2.71 -6.53
CA ARG A 86 -12.49 -3.49 -5.63
C ARG A 86 -12.14 -3.23 -4.17
N ARG A 87 -10.86 -3.11 -3.83
CA ARG A 87 -10.39 -2.78 -2.48
C ARG A 87 -10.72 -1.35 -2.12
N ALA A 88 -10.49 -0.40 -3.03
CA ALA A 88 -10.83 1.01 -2.84
C ALA A 88 -12.36 1.24 -2.70
N ALA A 89 -13.18 0.48 -3.44
CA ALA A 89 -14.64 0.57 -3.40
C ALA A 89 -15.29 -0.13 -2.20
N GLY A 90 -14.52 -0.70 -1.27
CA GLY A 90 -15.04 -1.33 -0.05
C GLY A 90 -16.06 -2.41 -0.36
N THR A 91 -15.61 -3.60 -0.77
CA THR A 91 -16.55 -4.72 -0.97
C THR A 91 -17.11 -5.16 0.37
N GLN A 92 -18.37 -4.84 0.60
CA GLN A 92 -19.18 -5.36 1.70
C GLN A 92 -19.01 -6.87 1.85
N ARG A 93 -18.58 -7.30 3.03
CA ARG A 93 -19.12 -8.49 3.68
C ARG A 93 -18.77 -8.54 5.17
N MET A 94 -19.82 -8.27 5.96
CA MET A 94 -20.15 -8.80 7.29
C MET A 94 -19.06 -8.94 8.35
N ALA A 95 -19.27 -8.22 9.38
CA ALA A 95 -19.00 -8.31 10.80
C ALA A 95 -18.13 -7.17 11.35
N GLY A 96 -18.81 -6.25 12.07
CA GLY A 96 -18.14 -5.19 12.86
C GLY A 96 -17.68 -4.01 12.03
N LYS A 97 -18.45 -2.95 12.07
CA LYS A 97 -18.13 -1.69 11.34
C LYS A 97 -16.79 -1.07 11.74
N CYS A 98 -16.28 -1.44 12.90
CA CYS A 98 -15.01 -0.93 13.42
C CYS A 98 -14.18 -2.05 14.04
N LEU A 99 -12.87 -2.03 13.78
CA LEU A 99 -11.87 -2.80 14.49
C LEU A 99 -11.10 -1.84 15.40
N SER A 100 -11.06 -2.11 16.69
CA SER A 100 -10.34 -1.26 17.64
C SER A 100 -9.42 -2.11 18.51
N ALA A 101 -8.17 -1.66 18.64
CA ALA A 101 -7.19 -2.27 19.54
C ALA A 101 -6.16 -1.23 19.95
N GLY A 102 -5.96 -1.06 21.26
CA GLY A 102 -5.17 0.04 21.80
C GLY A 102 -5.76 1.38 21.37
N GLY A 103 -4.95 2.29 20.87
CA GLY A 103 -5.40 3.57 20.33
C GLY A 103 -5.85 3.54 18.87
N ILE A 104 -5.64 2.40 18.16
CA ILE A 104 -5.94 2.28 16.73
C ILE A 104 -7.41 1.89 16.54
N THR A 105 -8.12 2.62 15.69
CA THR A 105 -9.47 2.28 15.23
C THR A 105 -9.52 2.30 13.72
N LEU A 106 -10.02 1.22 13.12
CA LEU A 106 -10.27 1.10 11.68
C LEU A 106 -11.78 1.06 11.43
N ASN A 107 -12.29 1.94 10.59
CA ASN A 107 -13.63 1.82 10.02
C ASN A 107 -13.52 1.00 8.73
N THR A 108 -14.10 -0.19 8.74
CA THR A 108 -13.99 -1.12 7.60
C THR A 108 -14.93 -0.79 6.46
N GLU A 109 -15.96 0.01 6.68
CA GLU A 109 -16.87 0.49 5.63
C GLU A 109 -16.24 1.65 4.85
N GLU A 110 -15.71 2.63 5.56
CA GLU A 110 -15.09 3.82 4.97
C GLU A 110 -13.62 3.61 4.61
N ARG A 111 -13.02 2.48 5.05
CA ARG A 111 -11.58 2.20 4.94
C ARG A 111 -10.74 3.34 5.53
N SER A 112 -11.22 3.92 6.61
CA SER A 112 -10.54 4.98 7.34
C SER A 112 -9.87 4.45 8.61
N ALA A 113 -8.84 5.15 9.07
CA ALA A 113 -8.09 4.83 10.27
C ALA A 113 -7.99 6.03 11.19
N SER A 114 -7.91 5.78 12.48
CA SER A 114 -7.58 6.80 13.48
C SER A 114 -6.66 6.23 14.55
N LEU A 115 -5.84 7.08 15.13
CA LEU A 115 -4.99 6.80 16.29
C LEU A 115 -5.36 7.76 17.42
N ASP A 116 -5.75 7.23 18.56
CA ASP A 116 -6.24 8.01 19.72
C ASP A 116 -7.33 9.04 19.33
N GLY A 117 -8.22 8.65 18.39
CA GLY A 117 -9.31 9.48 17.87
C GLY A 117 -8.92 10.47 16.76
N ASN A 118 -7.64 10.64 16.48
CA ASN A 118 -7.17 11.50 15.39
C ASN A 118 -7.11 10.72 14.07
N PRO A 119 -7.68 11.26 12.97
CA PRO A 119 -7.62 10.60 11.66
C PRO A 119 -6.18 10.37 11.20
N VAL A 120 -5.93 9.19 10.63
CA VAL A 120 -4.64 8.81 10.04
C VAL A 120 -4.85 8.39 8.60
N GLU A 121 -4.15 9.04 7.67
CA GLU A 121 -4.24 8.71 6.27
C GLU A 121 -3.34 7.51 5.92
N LEU A 122 -3.98 6.44 5.45
CA LEU A 122 -3.33 5.23 4.99
C LEU A 122 -3.52 5.05 3.49
N THR A 123 -2.49 4.58 2.80
CA THR A 123 -2.64 4.10 1.43
C THR A 123 -3.46 2.81 1.41
N ALA A 124 -3.97 2.40 0.24
CA ALA A 124 -4.78 1.20 0.11
C ALA A 124 -4.06 -0.06 0.65
N LYS A 125 -2.74 -0.18 0.40
CA LYS A 125 -1.94 -1.32 0.86
C LYS A 125 -1.62 -1.27 2.35
N GLU A 126 -1.38 -0.09 2.89
CA GLU A 126 -1.21 0.10 4.34
C GLU A 126 -2.49 -0.26 5.08
N TYR A 127 -3.64 0.17 4.55
CA TYR A 127 -4.93 -0.19 5.12
C TYR A 127 -5.18 -1.71 5.07
N ASP A 128 -4.97 -2.36 3.91
CA ASP A 128 -5.13 -3.81 3.75
C ASP A 128 -4.24 -4.60 4.73
N LEU A 129 -2.99 -4.16 4.91
CA LEU A 129 -2.05 -4.78 5.84
C LEU A 129 -2.52 -4.67 7.29
N ILE A 130 -2.84 -3.47 7.75
CA ILE A 130 -3.24 -3.28 9.15
C ILE A 130 -4.58 -3.95 9.43
N GLU A 131 -5.54 -3.90 8.51
CA GLU A 131 -6.81 -4.60 8.64
C GLU A 131 -6.61 -6.12 8.76
N LEU A 132 -5.78 -6.73 7.91
CA LEU A 132 -5.47 -8.16 7.97
C LEU A 132 -4.86 -8.55 9.32
N LEU A 133 -3.90 -7.76 9.80
CA LEU A 133 -3.21 -8.01 11.06
C LEU A 133 -4.14 -7.83 12.27
N MET A 134 -4.96 -6.77 12.30
CA MET A 134 -5.91 -6.50 13.38
C MET A 134 -7.08 -7.50 13.43
N ARG A 135 -7.52 -8.03 12.27
CA ARG A 135 -8.52 -9.10 12.23
C ARG A 135 -8.00 -10.43 12.78
N ASN A 136 -6.69 -10.59 12.87
CA ASN A 136 -6.05 -11.83 13.31
C ASN A 136 -4.96 -11.53 14.35
N PRO A 137 -5.32 -11.00 15.53
CA PRO A 137 -4.35 -10.63 16.55
C PRO A 137 -3.53 -11.84 16.99
N ARG A 138 -2.25 -11.61 17.28
CA ARG A 138 -1.25 -12.63 17.68
C ARG A 138 -0.91 -13.68 16.61
N ARG A 139 -1.58 -13.67 15.45
CA ARG A 139 -1.22 -14.54 14.33
C ARG A 139 0.00 -13.97 13.61
N ILE A 140 1.05 -14.78 13.51
CA ILE A 140 2.26 -14.40 12.80
C ILE A 140 2.07 -14.70 11.31
N TYR A 141 2.34 -13.71 10.48
CA TYR A 141 2.32 -13.81 9.02
C TYR A 141 3.75 -13.69 8.50
N SER A 142 4.18 -14.64 7.65
CA SER A 142 5.43 -14.47 6.91
C SER A 142 5.31 -13.34 5.88
N ARG A 143 6.46 -12.79 5.45
CA ARG A 143 6.49 -11.79 4.38
C ARG A 143 5.83 -12.28 3.10
N GLU A 144 6.11 -13.53 2.73
CA GLU A 144 5.48 -14.19 1.59
C GLU A 144 3.96 -14.28 1.75
N ASN A 145 3.48 -14.68 2.91
CA ASN A 145 2.05 -14.80 3.18
C ASN A 145 1.36 -13.42 3.12
N LEU A 146 1.96 -12.38 3.72
CA LEU A 146 1.45 -11.00 3.63
C LEU A 146 1.43 -10.52 2.18
N MET A 147 2.50 -10.79 1.42
CA MET A 147 2.56 -10.46 0.01
C MET A 147 1.43 -11.12 -0.77
N ASN A 148 1.26 -12.42 -0.62
CA ASN A 148 0.24 -13.20 -1.33
C ASN A 148 -1.17 -12.75 -0.99
N VAL A 149 -1.46 -12.44 0.27
CA VAL A 149 -2.79 -12.03 0.71
C VAL A 149 -3.10 -10.59 0.30
N VAL A 150 -2.15 -9.67 0.46
CA VAL A 150 -2.40 -8.24 0.26
C VAL A 150 -2.15 -7.81 -1.20
N TRP A 151 -1.16 -8.38 -1.88
CA TRP A 151 -0.85 -8.07 -3.30
C TRP A 151 -1.38 -9.10 -4.28
N GLY A 152 -1.61 -10.33 -3.85
CA GLY A 152 -2.13 -11.43 -4.66
C GLY A 152 -1.06 -12.46 -5.06
N TYR A 153 -1.48 -13.70 -5.28
CA TYR A 153 -0.57 -14.84 -5.57
C TYR A 153 0.26 -14.71 -6.86
N SER A 154 -0.15 -13.86 -7.78
CA SER A 154 0.58 -13.62 -9.04
C SER A 154 1.62 -12.49 -8.93
N TYR A 155 1.84 -11.95 -7.74
CA TYR A 155 2.79 -10.86 -7.56
C TYR A 155 4.23 -11.38 -7.58
N ALA A 156 4.98 -11.02 -8.61
CA ALA A 156 6.38 -11.41 -8.80
C ALA A 156 7.38 -10.44 -8.12
N GLY A 157 6.92 -9.64 -7.15
CA GLY A 157 7.74 -8.65 -6.46
C GLY A 157 8.55 -9.21 -5.30
N ASP A 158 9.50 -8.42 -4.80
CA ASP A 158 10.32 -8.74 -3.64
C ASP A 158 9.47 -8.65 -2.35
N TYR A 159 9.63 -9.60 -1.45
CA TYR A 159 9.01 -9.61 -0.12
C TYR A 159 9.44 -8.43 0.78
N ARG A 160 10.53 -7.74 0.44
CA ARG A 160 10.96 -6.49 1.09
C ARG A 160 9.94 -5.36 0.96
N THR A 161 9.07 -5.42 -0.05
CA THR A 161 7.91 -4.52 -0.17
C THR A 161 7.07 -4.50 1.09
N VAL A 162 6.85 -5.66 1.70
CA VAL A 162 6.11 -5.77 2.96
C VAL A 162 6.81 -4.98 4.07
N ASP A 163 8.14 -5.08 4.16
CA ASP A 163 8.93 -4.39 5.20
C ASP A 163 8.78 -2.86 5.10
N VAL A 164 8.79 -2.33 3.88
CA VAL A 164 8.60 -0.88 3.63
C VAL A 164 7.21 -0.42 4.08
N HIS A 165 6.15 -1.16 3.73
CA HIS A 165 4.79 -0.80 4.14
C HIS A 165 4.58 -0.97 5.65
N ILE A 166 5.18 -1.98 6.27
CA ILE A 166 5.17 -2.13 7.74
C ILE A 166 5.91 -0.96 8.41
N ARG A 167 7.06 -0.52 7.87
CA ARG A 167 7.77 0.65 8.37
C ARG A 167 6.88 1.90 8.34
N ARG A 168 6.24 2.18 7.21
CA ARG A 168 5.33 3.33 7.04
C ARG A 168 4.12 3.24 7.96
N LEU A 169 3.54 2.06 8.12
CA LEU A 169 2.45 1.84 9.08
C LEU A 169 2.89 2.18 10.50
N ARG A 170 4.10 1.78 10.91
CA ARG A 170 4.63 2.13 12.22
C ARG A 170 4.84 3.63 12.36
N GLU A 171 5.37 4.29 11.33
CA GLU A 171 5.55 5.76 11.31
C GLU A 171 4.22 6.50 11.51
N LYS A 172 3.10 5.91 11.08
CA LYS A 172 1.75 6.50 11.15
C LYS A 172 0.94 6.08 12.38
N LEU A 173 1.13 4.87 12.89
CA LEU A 173 0.26 4.26 13.89
C LEU A 173 0.94 3.94 15.22
N GLU A 174 2.27 4.06 15.32
CA GLU A 174 3.01 3.81 16.56
C GLU A 174 3.50 5.14 17.15
N ARG A 175 3.49 5.25 18.47
CA ARG A 175 4.08 6.41 19.17
C ARG A 175 5.59 6.48 18.97
N ASN A 176 6.26 5.33 18.98
CA ASN A 176 7.67 5.18 18.67
C ASN A 176 7.84 4.07 17.60
N PRO A 177 8.06 4.41 16.32
CA PRO A 177 8.24 3.42 15.27
C PRO A 177 9.41 2.45 15.47
N ALA A 178 10.44 2.86 16.23
CA ALA A 178 11.60 2.02 16.54
C ALA A 178 11.31 0.99 17.65
N GLU A 179 10.33 1.29 18.51
CA GLU A 179 9.85 0.42 19.58
C GLU A 179 8.35 0.20 19.47
N PRO A 180 7.88 -0.51 18.42
CA PRO A 180 6.47 -0.62 18.11
C PRO A 180 5.70 -1.37 19.20
N GLU A 181 4.52 -0.87 19.55
CA GLU A 181 3.63 -1.48 20.54
C GLU A 181 2.58 -2.39 19.88
N TYR A 182 2.15 -2.09 18.66
CA TYR A 182 1.04 -2.76 17.98
C TYR A 182 1.50 -3.73 16.90
N ILE A 183 2.34 -3.27 15.96
CA ILE A 183 2.80 -4.05 14.81
C ILE A 183 4.19 -4.61 15.14
N LEU A 184 4.23 -5.84 15.61
CA LEU A 184 5.45 -6.46 16.12
C LEU A 184 6.15 -7.32 15.07
N THR A 185 7.48 -7.43 15.19
CA THR A 185 8.31 -8.32 14.36
C THR A 185 8.57 -9.62 15.11
N LYS A 186 8.31 -10.75 14.47
CA LYS A 186 8.87 -12.04 14.88
C LYS A 186 10.11 -12.29 14.03
N TRP A 187 11.28 -12.10 14.63
CA TRP A 187 12.57 -12.21 13.93
C TRP A 187 12.70 -13.56 13.20
N GLY A 188 13.18 -13.53 11.98
CA GLY A 188 13.31 -14.69 11.10
C GLY A 188 11.99 -15.25 10.54
N VAL A 189 10.81 -14.74 10.95
CA VAL A 189 9.50 -15.25 10.52
C VAL A 189 8.69 -14.19 9.78
N GLY A 190 8.36 -13.06 10.44
CA GLY A 190 7.49 -12.05 9.83
C GLY A 190 6.89 -11.08 10.84
N TYR A 191 5.61 -10.73 10.66
CA TYR A 191 4.94 -9.69 11.40
C TYR A 191 3.62 -10.17 12.00
N TYR A 192 3.18 -9.52 13.09
CA TYR A 192 1.91 -9.78 13.74
C TYR A 192 1.41 -8.55 14.50
N PHE A 193 0.11 -8.50 14.77
CA PHE A 193 -0.50 -7.52 15.64
C PHE A 193 -0.54 -8.05 17.07
N LYS A 194 -0.22 -7.21 18.05
CA LYS A 194 -0.11 -7.63 19.47
C LYS A 194 -1.45 -8.08 20.07
N GLY A 195 -2.55 -7.42 19.73
CA GLY A 195 -3.89 -7.70 20.27
C GLY A 195 -4.06 -7.31 21.72
#